data_5acae897788f5f02d0f08e2cdcdc7d07
#
_entry.id   5acae897788f5f02d0f08e2cdcdc7d07
#
_cell.length_a   1.000
_cell.length_b   1.000
_cell.length_c   1.000
_cell.angle_alpha   90.00
_cell.angle_beta   90.00
_cell.angle_gamma   90.00
#
_symmetry.space_group_name_H-M   'P 1'
#
loop_
_entity.id
_entity.type
_entity.pdbx_description
1 polymer ?
#
loop_
_entity_poly.entity_id
_entity_poly.type
_entity_poly.pdbx_seq_one_letter_code
_entity_poly.pdbx_strand_id
1 'polypeptide(L)'
;MSYDGRRFRLTLTGGVPTSNNVVLECRQHGDVVVGAYVGENVQHGTFLAIVRAMGCLEGRFQHVSATLRIETGRCWATPQHTAGGQVRLYLEWQMGGREGVSVMEET
;
A
#
# COMPACT_ATOMS: atom_id res chain seq x y z
N MET A 1 -0.34 11.06 13.50
CA MET A 1 0.41 9.86 13.12
C MET A 1 1.26 10.16 11.88
N SER A 2 2.44 9.60 11.80
CA SER A 2 3.32 9.74 10.63
C SER A 2 3.55 8.38 9.98
N TYR A 3 3.61 8.35 8.67
CA TYR A 3 4.00 7.16 7.90
C TYR A 3 5.51 7.06 7.67
N ASP A 4 6.25 8.10 8.04
CA ASP A 4 7.68 8.16 7.75
C ASP A 4 8.46 7.01 8.40
N GLY A 5 9.22 6.29 7.60
CA GLY A 5 10.01 5.16 8.05
C GLY A 5 9.23 3.88 8.33
N ARG A 6 7.92 3.87 8.12
CA ARG A 6 7.12 2.66 8.36
C ARG A 6 7.20 1.71 7.18
N ARG A 7 7.18 0.42 7.50
CA ARG A 7 7.17 -0.67 6.53
C ARG A 7 5.92 -1.51 6.74
N PHE A 8 5.31 -1.90 5.64
CA PHE A 8 4.08 -2.69 5.66
C PHE A 8 4.25 -3.93 4.80
N ARG A 9 3.61 -5.02 5.22
CA ARG A 9 3.54 -6.25 4.46
C ARG A 9 2.09 -6.54 4.09
N LEU A 10 1.86 -6.93 2.84
CA LEU A 10 0.54 -7.37 2.38
C LEU A 10 0.18 -8.70 3.04
N THR A 11 -0.96 -8.76 3.74
CA THR A 11 -1.40 -9.95 4.45
C THR A 11 -2.68 -10.55 3.89
N LEU A 12 -3.56 -9.70 3.32
CA LEU A 12 -4.82 -10.14 2.73
C LEU A 12 -5.08 -9.39 1.44
N THR A 13 -5.65 -10.08 0.46
CA THR A 13 -6.20 -9.47 -0.76
C THR A 13 -7.52 -10.15 -1.09
N GLY A 14 -8.59 -9.35 -1.23
CA GLY A 14 -9.91 -9.88 -1.49
C GLY A 14 -10.44 -10.81 -0.40
N GLY A 15 -10.00 -10.63 0.85
CA GLY A 15 -10.38 -11.48 1.98
C GLY A 15 -9.61 -12.79 2.08
N VAL A 16 -8.64 -13.03 1.20
CA VAL A 16 -7.83 -14.26 1.16
C VAL A 16 -6.42 -13.94 1.61
N PRO A 17 -5.81 -14.74 2.53
CA PRO A 17 -4.40 -14.56 2.89
C PRO A 17 -3.51 -14.63 1.65
N THR A 18 -2.55 -13.72 1.56
CA THR A 18 -1.65 -13.67 0.42
C THR A 18 -0.26 -14.16 0.79
N SER A 19 0.38 -14.88 -0.13
CA SER A 19 1.77 -15.30 -0.02
C SER A 19 2.70 -14.46 -0.90
N ASN A 20 2.20 -13.39 -1.51
CA ASN A 20 2.94 -12.64 -2.52
C ASN A 20 4.09 -11.80 -1.94
N ASN A 21 4.29 -11.79 -0.64
CA ASN A 21 5.41 -11.11 0.02
C ASN A 21 5.62 -9.66 -0.43
N VAL A 22 4.52 -8.94 -0.69
CA VAL A 22 4.62 -7.52 -1.05
C VAL A 22 4.98 -6.72 0.20
N VAL A 23 6.07 -5.97 0.12
CA VAL A 23 6.56 -5.12 1.20
C VAL A 23 6.63 -3.69 0.68
N LEU A 24 5.98 -2.78 1.40
CA LEU A 24 5.95 -1.34 1.12
C LEU A 24 6.76 -0.60 2.17
N GLU A 25 7.67 0.26 1.74
CA GLU A 25 8.41 1.18 2.62
C GLU A 25 7.96 2.60 2.34
N CYS A 26 7.61 3.34 3.40
CA CYS A 26 7.06 4.68 3.29
C CYS A 26 8.00 5.76 3.79
N ARG A 27 7.96 6.92 3.12
CA ARG A 27 8.54 8.18 3.57
C ARG A 27 7.46 9.23 3.52
N GLN A 28 7.47 10.16 4.48
CA GLN A 28 6.49 11.24 4.52
C GLN A 28 7.18 12.59 4.55
N HIS A 29 6.68 13.50 3.70
CA HIS A 29 7.13 14.88 3.59
C HIS A 29 5.89 15.77 3.67
N GLY A 30 5.63 16.35 4.85
CA GLY A 30 4.39 17.10 5.07
C GLY A 30 3.18 16.19 4.90
N ASP A 31 2.27 16.56 4.00
CA ASP A 31 1.08 15.78 3.71
C ASP A 31 1.26 14.80 2.55
N VAL A 32 2.48 14.60 2.10
CA VAL A 32 2.79 13.70 0.98
C VAL A 32 3.51 12.47 1.49
N VAL A 33 3.00 11.30 1.14
CA VAL A 33 3.66 10.02 1.41
C VAL A 33 4.14 9.45 0.08
N VAL A 34 5.42 9.08 0.04
CA VAL A 34 6.00 8.35 -1.09
C VAL A 34 6.45 7.00 -0.58
N GLY A 35 6.30 5.99 -1.42
CA GLY A 35 6.71 4.64 -1.04
C GLY A 35 7.27 3.86 -2.21
N ALA A 36 8.02 2.83 -1.88
CA ALA A 36 8.50 1.86 -2.83
C ALA A 36 8.07 0.47 -2.36
N TYR A 37 7.68 -0.38 -3.30
CA TYR A 37 7.28 -1.74 -2.94
C TYR A 37 7.79 -2.75 -3.94
N VAL A 38 8.02 -3.95 -3.43
CA VAL A 38 8.44 -5.12 -4.21
C VAL A 38 7.64 -6.32 -3.72
N GLY A 39 7.56 -7.35 -4.54
CA GLY A 39 6.88 -8.60 -4.21
C GLY A 39 7.17 -9.67 -5.24
N GLU A 40 6.59 -10.85 -5.06
CA GLU A 40 6.83 -11.98 -5.97
C GLU A 40 6.50 -11.65 -7.43
N ASN A 41 5.39 -10.96 -7.66
CA ASN A 41 4.92 -10.63 -9.00
C ASN A 41 5.10 -9.15 -9.33
N VAL A 42 5.89 -8.44 -8.53
CA VAL A 42 6.17 -7.02 -8.69
C VAL A 42 7.67 -6.81 -8.61
N GLN A 43 8.27 -6.47 -9.74
CA GLN A 43 9.72 -6.24 -9.78
C GLN A 43 10.09 -4.92 -9.10
N HIS A 44 9.30 -3.89 -9.33
CA HIS A 44 9.51 -2.58 -8.74
C HIS A 44 8.21 -1.80 -8.80
N GLY A 45 7.82 -1.23 -7.67
CA GLY A 45 6.62 -0.42 -7.56
C GLY A 45 6.87 0.88 -6.82
N THR A 46 6.09 1.89 -7.14
CA THR A 46 6.11 3.19 -6.48
C THR A 46 4.70 3.59 -6.07
N PHE A 47 4.62 4.29 -4.95
CA PHE A 47 3.38 4.75 -4.36
C PHE A 47 3.50 6.22 -4.01
N LEU A 48 2.50 6.99 -4.37
CA LEU A 48 2.42 8.42 -4.05
C LEU A 48 1.03 8.71 -3.49
N ALA A 49 0.97 9.34 -2.34
CA ALA A 49 -0.30 9.59 -1.68
C ALA A 49 -0.32 10.94 -0.98
N ILE A 50 -1.53 11.43 -0.77
CA ILE A 50 -1.82 12.62 0.03
C ILE A 50 -2.46 12.15 1.32
N VAL A 51 -2.01 12.66 2.46
CA VAL A 51 -2.63 12.40 3.75
C VAL A 51 -3.90 13.23 3.86
N ARG A 52 -5.01 12.55 4.06
CA ARG A 52 -6.33 13.15 4.24
C ARG A 52 -6.75 13.06 5.71
N ALA A 53 -7.99 13.44 6.00
CA ALA A 53 -8.53 13.42 7.36
C ALA A 53 -8.34 12.04 8.01
N MET A 54 -8.06 12.02 9.30
CA MET A 54 -7.90 10.82 10.12
C MET A 54 -6.71 9.95 9.69
N GLY A 55 -5.75 10.51 8.96
CA GLY A 55 -4.58 9.78 8.48
C GLY A 55 -4.84 8.89 7.28
N CYS A 56 -6.00 8.98 6.65
CA CYS A 56 -6.28 8.23 5.43
C CYS A 56 -5.38 8.69 4.29
N LEU A 57 -5.09 7.79 3.36
CA LEU A 57 -4.25 8.08 2.20
C LEU A 57 -5.05 8.00 0.92
N GLU A 58 -5.01 9.06 0.14
CA GLU A 58 -5.50 9.07 -1.23
C GLU A 58 -4.28 8.88 -2.13
N GLY A 59 -4.17 7.75 -2.79
CA GLY A 59 -2.92 7.37 -3.44
C GLY A 59 -3.05 6.89 -4.87
N ARG A 60 -1.91 6.93 -5.54
CA ARG A 60 -1.67 6.32 -6.83
C ARG A 60 -0.50 5.36 -6.70
N PHE A 61 -0.56 4.27 -7.43
CA PHE A 61 0.54 3.32 -7.48
C PHE A 61 0.80 2.86 -8.90
N GLN A 62 2.04 2.47 -9.15
CA GLN A 62 2.43 1.86 -10.41
C GLN A 62 3.56 0.88 -10.17
N HIS A 63 3.59 -0.17 -10.94
CA HIS A 63 4.65 -1.16 -10.82
C HIS A 63 4.91 -1.88 -12.14
N VAL A 64 6.08 -2.49 -12.21
CA VAL A 64 6.42 -3.40 -13.30
C VAL A 64 6.14 -4.81 -12.82
N SER A 65 5.27 -5.52 -13.53
CA SER A 65 4.93 -6.90 -13.21
C SER A 65 6.03 -7.87 -13.61
N ALA A 66 5.91 -9.13 -13.18
CA ALA A 66 6.85 -10.19 -13.56
C ALA A 66 6.92 -10.41 -15.07
N THR A 67 5.86 -10.06 -15.80
CA THR A 67 5.81 -10.17 -17.26
C THR A 67 6.22 -8.87 -17.98
N LEU A 68 6.88 -7.95 -17.26
CA LEU A 68 7.39 -6.67 -17.79
C LEU A 68 6.29 -5.77 -18.35
N ARG A 69 5.16 -5.70 -17.65
CA ARG A 69 4.09 -4.76 -17.94
C ARG A 69 4.07 -3.68 -16.88
N ILE A 70 3.84 -2.44 -17.30
CA ILE A 70 3.59 -1.36 -16.34
C ILE A 70 2.10 -1.35 -16.03
N GLU A 71 1.78 -1.55 -14.77
CA GLU A 71 0.41 -1.51 -14.27
C GLU A 71 0.27 -0.32 -13.32
N THR A 72 -0.82 0.43 -13.47
CA THR A 72 -1.09 1.62 -12.66
C THR A 72 -2.46 1.51 -12.03
N GLY A 73 -2.60 2.11 -10.85
CA GLY A 73 -3.86 2.12 -10.15
C GLY A 73 -3.98 3.25 -9.15
N ARG A 74 -5.13 3.30 -8.51
CA ARG A 74 -5.42 4.24 -7.44
C ARG A 74 -5.93 3.50 -6.23
N CYS A 75 -5.71 4.07 -5.05
CA CYS A 75 -6.19 3.47 -3.82
C CYS A 75 -6.59 4.53 -2.79
N TRP A 76 -7.44 4.09 -1.88
CA TRP A 76 -7.74 4.78 -0.65
C TRP A 76 -7.33 3.86 0.49
N ALA A 77 -6.46 4.35 1.38
CA ALA A 77 -6.00 3.56 2.52
C ALA A 77 -6.51 4.16 3.82
N THR A 78 -7.07 3.31 4.66
CA THR A 78 -7.57 3.70 5.99
C THR A 78 -6.68 3.05 7.04
N PRO A 79 -6.00 3.84 7.89
CA PRO A 79 -5.17 3.28 8.94
C PRO A 79 -6.00 2.87 10.14
N GLN A 80 -5.59 1.79 10.78
CA GLN A 80 -6.12 1.34 12.05
C GLN A 80 -4.95 1.05 12.99
N HIS A 81 -5.02 1.58 14.20
CA HIS A 81 -4.00 1.32 15.21
C HIS A 81 -4.32 0.01 15.94
N THR A 82 -3.33 -0.87 16.03
CA THR A 82 -3.45 -2.10 16.76
C THR A 82 -3.09 -1.89 18.24
N ALA A 83 -3.40 -2.87 19.08
CA ALA A 83 -3.10 -2.81 20.52
C ALA A 83 -1.59 -2.67 20.80
N GLY A 84 -0.73 -3.14 19.90
CA GLY A 84 0.73 -3.01 20.03
C GLY A 84 1.30 -1.70 19.52
N GLY A 85 0.47 -0.73 19.14
CA GLY A 85 0.93 0.55 18.61
C GLY A 85 1.35 0.51 17.14
N GLN A 86 1.17 -0.62 16.48
CA GLN A 86 1.43 -0.74 15.05
C GLN A 86 0.22 -0.32 14.23
N VAL A 87 0.44 -0.08 12.95
CA VAL A 87 -0.61 0.36 12.03
C VAL A 87 -0.98 -0.78 11.08
N ARG A 88 -2.28 -0.96 10.88
CA ARG A 88 -2.83 -1.82 9.85
C ARG A 88 -3.49 -0.92 8.82
N LEU A 89 -3.21 -1.13 7.53
CA LEU A 89 -3.81 -0.38 6.44
C LEU A 89 -4.85 -1.22 5.72
N TYR A 90 -6.06 -0.67 5.61
CA TYR A 90 -7.11 -1.22 4.76
C TYR A 90 -7.10 -0.44 3.46
N LEU A 91 -6.85 -1.13 2.35
CA LEU A 91 -6.75 -0.51 1.04
C LEU A 91 -7.94 -0.90 0.18
N GLU A 92 -8.58 0.11 -0.40
CA GLU A 92 -9.54 -0.07 -1.48
C GLU A 92 -8.84 0.40 -2.75
N TRP A 93 -8.71 -0.45 -3.75
CA TRP A 93 -7.90 -0.14 -4.92
C TRP A 93 -8.63 -0.45 -6.22
N GLN A 94 -8.22 0.26 -7.28
CA GLN A 94 -8.65 0.04 -8.65
C GLN A 94 -7.43 0.01 -9.56
N MET A 95 -7.38 -0.98 -10.43
CA MET A 95 -6.29 -1.16 -11.37
C MET A 95 -6.79 -1.88 -12.62
N GLY A 96 -6.65 -1.24 -13.79
CA GLY A 96 -6.96 -1.87 -15.07
C GLY A 96 -8.39 -2.41 -15.21
N GLY A 97 -9.38 -1.68 -14.72
CA GLY A 97 -10.79 -2.11 -14.77
C GLY A 97 -11.16 -3.11 -13.69
N ARG A 98 -10.23 -3.49 -12.85
CA ARG A 98 -10.46 -4.34 -11.68
C ARG A 98 -10.45 -3.48 -10.42
N GLU A 99 -11.18 -3.92 -9.40
CA GLU A 99 -11.15 -3.28 -8.10
C GLU A 99 -11.11 -4.37 -7.01
N GLY A 100 -10.59 -4.00 -5.87
CA GLY A 100 -10.47 -4.94 -4.76
C GLY A 100 -10.12 -4.27 -3.46
N VAL A 101 -9.95 -5.10 -2.45
CA VAL A 101 -9.53 -4.68 -1.12
C VAL A 101 -8.31 -5.49 -0.71
N SER A 102 -7.43 -4.84 0.04
CA SER A 102 -6.23 -5.48 0.57
C SER A 102 -5.99 -4.98 2.00
N VAL A 103 -5.26 -5.78 2.77
CA VAL A 103 -4.83 -5.39 4.10
C VAL A 103 -3.31 -5.49 4.13
N MET A 104 -2.68 -4.43 4.65
CA MET A 104 -1.25 -4.42 4.91
C MET A 104 -1.02 -4.21 6.39
N GLU A 105 -0.08 -4.95 6.95
CA GLU A 105 0.27 -4.84 8.37
C GLU A 105 1.69 -4.34 8.51
N GLU A 106 1.89 -3.45 9.46
CA GLU A 106 3.21 -2.92 9.78
C GLU A 106 4.11 -4.01 10.32
N THR A 107 5.35 -4.04 9.85
CA THR A 107 6.36 -5.01 10.30
C THR A 107 7.39 -4.40 11.21
#